data_462e33a1a1392326f72af596f7bae0e2
#
_entry.id   462e33a1a1392326f72af596f7bae0e2
#
_cell.length_a   1.000
_cell.length_b   1.000
_cell.length_c   1.000
_cell.angle_alpha   90.00
_cell.angle_beta   90.00
_cell.angle_gamma   90.00
#
_symmetry.space_group_name_H-M   'P 1'
#
loop_
_entity.id
_entity.type
_entity.pdbx_description
1 polymer ?
#
loop_
_entity_poly.entity_id
_entity_poly.type
_entity_poly.pdbx_seq_one_letter_code
_entity_poly.pdbx_strand_id
1 'polypeptide(L)'
;MKTFLTSKLIKYIQSIVIDERLSDIAIITSVNISKLVENISGNFDSLNVYNKINDFCGSAEIYFIFPDVNFTFEEIGFVKNALSQKLIIFTFEKNMNEDLLKLGLMEEFSNKDLCCHSYNLKTYNIKRD
;
A
#
# COMPACT_ATOMS: atom_id res chain seq x y z
N MET A 1 -9.42 -3.15 21.11
CA MET A 1 -9.48 -2.75 19.69
C MET A 1 -8.93 -3.86 18.82
N LYS A 2 -9.66 -4.22 17.78
CA LYS A 2 -9.24 -5.28 16.88
C LYS A 2 -8.15 -4.77 15.94
N THR A 3 -7.02 -5.45 15.90
CA THR A 3 -5.95 -5.07 14.98
C THR A 3 -6.21 -5.61 13.59
N PHE A 4 -5.93 -4.80 12.58
CA PHE A 4 -5.98 -5.25 11.18
C PHE A 4 -4.66 -5.90 10.75
N LEU A 5 -3.55 -5.60 11.44
CA LEU A 5 -2.22 -6.10 11.07
C LEU A 5 -2.00 -7.48 11.65
N THR A 6 -2.69 -8.45 11.06
CA THR A 6 -2.64 -9.85 11.47
C THR A 6 -1.40 -10.54 10.89
N SER A 7 -1.10 -11.73 11.40
CA SER A 7 -0.01 -12.55 10.85
C SER A 7 -0.24 -12.84 9.36
N LYS A 8 -1.50 -13.03 8.98
CA LYS A 8 -1.85 -13.29 7.57
C LYS A 8 -1.53 -12.09 6.69
N LEU A 9 -1.87 -10.88 7.15
CA LEU A 9 -1.58 -9.67 6.39
C LEU A 9 -0.08 -9.42 6.30
N ILE A 10 0.63 -9.63 7.40
CA ILE A 10 2.08 -9.48 7.43
C ILE A 10 2.73 -10.41 6.38
N LYS A 11 2.29 -11.67 6.32
CA LYS A 11 2.80 -12.63 5.33
C LYS A 11 2.49 -12.21 3.90
N TYR A 12 1.31 -11.63 3.69
CA TYR A 12 0.91 -11.13 2.38
C TYR A 12 1.86 -10.02 1.92
N ILE A 13 2.12 -9.05 2.79
CA ILE A 13 3.03 -7.94 2.49
C ILE A 13 4.46 -8.46 2.28
N GLN A 14 4.91 -9.39 3.14
CA GLN A 14 6.22 -9.99 3.03
C GLN A 14 6.42 -10.66 1.67
N SER A 15 5.42 -11.41 1.21
CA SER A 15 5.52 -12.09 -0.08
C SER A 15 5.67 -11.10 -1.24
N ILE A 16 4.99 -9.97 -1.18
CA ILE A 16 5.09 -8.94 -2.21
C ILE A 16 6.51 -8.35 -2.23
N VAL A 17 7.04 -7.99 -1.06
CA VAL A 17 8.36 -7.39 -0.95
C VAL A 17 9.44 -8.34 -1.48
N ILE A 18 9.36 -9.61 -1.10
CA ILE A 18 10.34 -10.61 -1.49
C ILE A 18 10.21 -10.99 -2.98
N ASP A 19 8.99 -11.30 -3.41
CA ASP A 19 8.76 -11.80 -4.76
C ASP A 19 9.06 -10.76 -5.82
N GLU A 20 8.78 -9.49 -5.54
CA GLU A 20 9.02 -8.42 -6.49
C GLU A 20 10.37 -7.72 -6.28
N ARG A 21 11.14 -8.18 -5.31
CA ARG A 21 12.47 -7.66 -5.01
C ARG A 21 12.48 -6.15 -4.81
N LEU A 22 11.53 -5.68 -4.02
CA LEU A 22 11.38 -4.26 -3.74
C LEU A 22 12.46 -3.80 -2.75
N SER A 23 13.15 -2.72 -3.09
CA SER A 23 14.23 -2.21 -2.25
C SER A 23 13.87 -0.93 -1.51
N ASP A 24 12.91 -0.15 -2.03
CA ASP A 24 12.57 1.16 -1.50
C ASP A 24 11.07 1.18 -1.18
N ILE A 25 10.74 1.19 0.12
CA ILE A 25 9.38 0.97 0.61
C ILE A 25 8.93 2.15 1.44
N ALA A 26 7.68 2.58 1.25
CA ALA A 26 7.03 3.57 2.10
C ALA A 26 5.72 3.00 2.63
N ILE A 27 5.41 3.30 3.87
CA ILE A 27 4.18 2.83 4.53
C ILE A 27 3.49 4.02 5.18
N ILE A 28 2.19 4.17 4.92
CA ILE A 28 1.36 5.19 5.56
C ILE A 28 0.54 4.51 6.64
N THR A 29 0.85 4.80 7.90
CA THR A 29 0.15 4.22 9.04
C THR A 29 0.50 4.96 10.32
N SER A 30 -0.38 4.86 11.32
CA SER A 30 -0.12 5.38 12.67
C SER A 30 0.06 4.26 13.70
N VAL A 31 -0.10 3.00 13.30
CA VAL A 31 0.05 1.89 14.24
C VAL A 31 1.50 1.40 14.29
N ASN A 32 1.82 0.65 15.33
CA ASN A 32 3.14 0.04 15.49
C ASN A 32 3.29 -1.11 14.50
N ILE A 33 4.32 -1.06 13.65
CA ILE A 33 4.56 -2.08 12.62
C ILE A 33 5.85 -2.86 12.87
N SER A 34 6.31 -2.93 14.12
CA SER A 34 7.57 -3.61 14.47
C SER A 34 7.61 -5.06 13.96
N LYS A 35 6.51 -5.80 14.11
CA LYS A 35 6.45 -7.19 13.64
C LYS A 35 6.57 -7.29 12.12
N LEU A 36 5.93 -6.37 11.40
CA LEU A 36 6.05 -6.34 9.95
C LEU A 36 7.48 -6.06 9.55
N VAL A 37 8.10 -5.04 10.15
CA VAL A 37 9.47 -4.67 9.85
C VAL A 37 10.42 -5.84 10.10
N GLU A 38 10.25 -6.54 11.22
CA GLU A 38 11.06 -7.74 11.53
C GLU A 38 10.93 -8.81 10.44
N ASN A 39 9.71 -9.02 9.93
CA ASN A 39 9.46 -10.06 8.94
C ASN A 39 10.05 -9.73 7.56
N ILE A 40 10.16 -8.45 7.21
CA ILE A 40 10.71 -8.06 5.91
C ILE A 40 12.16 -7.59 6.00
N SER A 41 12.72 -7.57 7.21
CA SER A 41 14.10 -7.14 7.45
C SER A 41 15.09 -7.91 6.58
N GLY A 42 16.05 -7.20 6.01
CA GLY A 42 17.03 -7.79 5.11
C GLY A 42 16.58 -7.91 3.66
N ASN A 43 15.32 -7.56 3.36
CA ASN A 43 14.77 -7.68 2.02
C ASN A 43 14.49 -6.32 1.37
N PHE A 44 14.97 -5.24 1.98
CA PHE A 44 14.81 -3.90 1.41
C PHE A 44 16.03 -3.06 1.80
N ASP A 45 16.25 -1.98 1.04
CA ASP A 45 17.36 -1.04 1.32
C ASP A 45 16.88 0.15 2.12
N SER A 46 15.68 0.63 1.87
CA SER A 46 15.13 1.76 2.62
C SER A 46 13.65 1.54 2.93
N LEU A 47 13.26 2.01 4.10
CA LEU A 47 11.88 1.95 4.55
C LEU A 47 11.56 3.26 5.26
N ASN A 48 10.52 3.95 4.78
CA ASN A 48 10.03 5.17 5.40
C ASN A 48 8.58 4.97 5.83
N VAL A 49 8.25 5.45 7.02
CA VAL A 49 6.91 5.35 7.57
C VAL A 49 6.39 6.75 7.82
N TYR A 50 5.21 7.05 7.29
CA TYR A 50 4.56 8.35 7.48
C TYR A 50 3.19 8.11 8.11
N ASN A 51 2.74 9.04 8.96
CA ASN A 51 1.43 8.90 9.60
C ASN A 51 0.30 9.58 8.82
N LYS A 52 0.63 10.23 7.72
CA LYS A 52 -0.36 10.86 6.84
C LYS A 52 0.29 11.13 5.49
N ILE A 53 -0.55 11.37 4.48
CA ILE A 53 -0.09 11.75 3.14
C ILE A 53 0.03 13.26 3.09
N ASN A 54 1.23 13.76 2.77
CA ASN A 54 1.47 15.20 2.64
C ASN A 54 2.72 15.46 1.77
N ASP A 55 3.12 16.71 1.66
CA ASP A 55 4.23 17.12 0.81
C ASP A 55 5.60 16.63 1.30
N PHE A 56 5.69 16.15 2.54
CA PHE A 56 6.93 15.60 3.09
C PHE A 56 7.14 14.14 2.74
N CYS A 57 6.13 13.49 2.16
CA CYS A 57 6.27 12.10 1.73
C CYS A 57 7.20 12.02 0.52
N GLY A 58 8.21 11.17 0.60
CA GLY A 58 9.18 10.98 -0.47
C GLY A 58 8.74 9.90 -1.45
N SER A 59 9.40 9.85 -2.62
CA SER A 59 9.11 8.80 -3.59
C SER A 59 9.66 7.45 -3.13
N ALA A 60 9.04 6.38 -3.56
CA ALA A 60 9.43 5.01 -3.25
C ALA A 60 9.00 4.08 -4.37
N GLU A 61 9.61 2.92 -4.47
CA GLU A 61 9.17 1.92 -5.46
C GLU A 61 7.75 1.47 -5.16
N ILE A 62 7.42 1.28 -3.88
CA ILE A 62 6.09 0.86 -3.47
C ILE A 62 5.63 1.67 -2.26
N TYR A 63 4.35 2.01 -2.26
CA TYR A 63 3.65 2.56 -1.11
C TYR A 63 2.60 1.56 -0.65
N PHE A 64 2.60 1.29 0.66
CA PHE A 64 1.50 0.58 1.32
C PHE A 64 0.73 1.60 2.16
N ILE A 65 -0.56 1.75 1.91
CA ILE A 65 -1.42 2.63 2.69
C ILE A 65 -2.32 1.76 3.54
N PHE A 66 -2.20 1.89 4.86
CA PHE A 66 -2.94 1.06 5.81
C PHE A 66 -4.29 1.71 6.16
N PRO A 67 -5.27 0.90 6.58
CA PRO A 67 -6.64 1.38 6.74
C PRO A 67 -6.89 2.24 7.96
N ASP A 68 -5.88 2.41 8.84
CA ASP A 68 -5.99 3.23 10.04
C ASP A 68 -5.83 4.73 9.76
N VAL A 69 -5.46 5.10 8.52
CA VAL A 69 -5.24 6.51 8.16
C VAL A 69 -6.38 6.99 7.28
N ASN A 70 -6.80 8.22 7.52
CA ASN A 70 -7.78 8.88 6.64
C ASN A 70 -7.08 9.48 5.44
N PHE A 71 -7.69 9.38 4.28
CA PHE A 71 -7.14 9.96 3.04
C PHE A 71 -8.26 10.41 2.12
N THR A 72 -7.93 11.34 1.24
CA THR A 72 -8.82 11.80 0.18
C THR A 72 -8.41 11.17 -1.15
N PHE A 73 -9.28 11.30 -2.16
CA PHE A 73 -8.95 10.84 -3.50
C PHE A 73 -7.76 11.56 -4.09
N GLU A 74 -7.69 12.87 -3.85
CA GLU A 74 -6.56 13.67 -4.33
C GLU A 74 -5.25 13.17 -3.74
N GLU A 75 -5.27 12.80 -2.46
CA GLU A 75 -4.08 12.25 -1.81
C GLU A 75 -3.67 10.91 -2.41
N ILE A 76 -4.63 10.03 -2.68
CA ILE A 76 -4.32 8.74 -3.32
C ILE A 76 -3.78 8.97 -4.73
N GLY A 77 -4.39 9.87 -5.49
CA GLY A 77 -3.91 10.23 -6.82
C GLY A 77 -2.49 10.78 -6.78
N PHE A 78 -2.17 11.57 -5.77
CA PHE A 78 -0.82 12.12 -5.59
C PHE A 78 0.19 11.00 -5.34
N VAL A 79 -0.10 10.08 -4.41
CA VAL A 79 0.79 8.94 -4.14
C VAL A 79 0.98 8.10 -5.39
N LYS A 80 -0.12 7.79 -6.08
CA LYS A 80 -0.10 6.95 -7.28
C LYS A 80 0.72 7.59 -8.40
N ASN A 81 0.52 8.87 -8.65
CA ASN A 81 1.09 9.53 -9.83
C ASN A 81 2.45 10.16 -9.60
N ALA A 82 2.73 10.62 -8.38
CA ALA A 82 3.92 11.41 -8.10
C ALA A 82 4.94 10.70 -7.21
N LEU A 83 4.52 9.75 -6.37
CA LEU A 83 5.39 9.19 -5.35
C LEU A 83 5.77 7.74 -5.54
N SER A 84 4.97 6.95 -6.27
CA SER A 84 5.17 5.50 -6.30
C SER A 84 5.11 4.92 -7.70
N GLN A 85 5.78 3.78 -7.89
CA GLN A 85 5.63 2.96 -9.08
C GLN A 85 4.59 1.88 -8.85
N LYS A 86 4.44 1.45 -7.60
CA LYS A 86 3.44 0.48 -7.18
C LYS A 86 2.76 0.99 -5.92
N LEU A 87 1.45 0.83 -5.86
CA LEU A 87 0.64 1.28 -4.74
C LEU A 87 -0.28 0.16 -4.30
N ILE A 88 -0.30 -0.11 -2.98
CA ILE A 88 -1.23 -1.07 -2.40
C ILE A 88 -1.95 -0.39 -1.26
N ILE A 89 -3.29 -0.36 -1.35
CA ILE A 89 -4.15 0.29 -0.37
C ILE A 89 -5.02 -0.74 0.31
N PHE A 90 -5.04 -0.68 1.64
CA PHE A 90 -5.96 -1.49 2.45
C PHE A 90 -7.01 -0.57 3.06
N THR A 91 -8.27 -0.96 2.93
CA THR A 91 -9.39 -0.19 3.49
C THR A 91 -10.30 -1.10 4.31
N PHE A 92 -10.98 -0.51 5.29
CA PHE A 92 -12.00 -1.24 6.05
C PHE A 92 -13.34 -1.28 5.33
N GLU A 93 -13.58 -0.36 4.40
CA GLU A 93 -14.89 -0.15 3.81
C GLU A 93 -14.93 -0.50 2.33
N LYS A 94 -15.91 -1.30 1.95
CA LYS A 94 -16.11 -1.69 0.56
C LYS A 94 -16.65 -0.57 -0.31
N ASN A 95 -17.25 0.46 0.28
CA ASN A 95 -17.85 1.56 -0.47
C ASN A 95 -16.82 2.42 -1.20
N MET A 96 -15.53 2.23 -0.93
CA MET A 96 -14.47 2.93 -1.66
C MET A 96 -14.05 2.21 -2.95
N ASN A 97 -14.55 1.00 -3.17
CA ASN A 97 -14.11 0.18 -4.31
C ASN A 97 -14.29 0.89 -5.65
N GLU A 98 -15.46 1.48 -5.90
CA GLU A 98 -15.72 2.18 -7.16
C GLU A 98 -14.75 3.32 -7.41
N ASP A 99 -14.49 4.08 -6.36
CA ASP A 99 -13.63 5.24 -6.47
C ASP A 99 -12.18 4.86 -6.73
N LEU A 100 -11.71 3.79 -6.08
CA LEU A 100 -10.37 3.28 -6.31
C LEU A 100 -10.23 2.69 -7.71
N LEU A 101 -11.25 2.01 -8.20
CA LEU A 101 -11.28 1.51 -9.57
C LEU A 101 -11.21 2.66 -10.59
N LYS A 102 -11.88 3.78 -10.32
CA LYS A 102 -11.84 4.96 -11.18
C LYS A 102 -10.43 5.57 -11.25
N LEU A 103 -9.64 5.41 -10.19
CA LEU A 103 -8.25 5.84 -10.17
C LEU A 103 -7.30 4.87 -10.86
N GLY A 104 -7.82 3.75 -11.36
CA GLY A 104 -7.02 2.75 -12.04
C GLY A 104 -6.45 1.66 -11.18
N LEU A 105 -6.87 1.59 -9.90
CA LEU A 105 -6.47 0.49 -9.04
C LEU A 105 -7.34 -0.73 -9.29
N MET A 106 -6.78 -1.91 -9.06
CA MET A 106 -7.49 -3.18 -9.21
C MET A 106 -7.73 -3.79 -7.84
N GLU A 107 -8.89 -4.42 -7.65
CA GLU A 107 -9.16 -5.13 -6.42
C GLU A 107 -8.34 -6.41 -6.37
N GLU A 108 -7.53 -6.57 -5.32
CA GLU A 108 -6.74 -7.78 -5.10
C GLU A 108 -7.50 -8.79 -4.27
N PHE A 109 -8.14 -8.34 -3.20
CA PHE A 109 -9.04 -9.17 -2.42
C PHE A 109 -10.00 -8.29 -1.62
N SER A 110 -11.10 -8.89 -1.22
CA SER A 110 -12.10 -8.23 -0.38
C SER A 110 -12.74 -9.27 0.53
N ASN A 111 -12.73 -9.02 1.81
CA ASN A 111 -13.43 -9.85 2.78
C ASN A 111 -14.15 -8.93 3.78
N LYS A 112 -14.82 -9.50 4.77
CA LYS A 112 -15.62 -8.69 5.70
C LYS A 112 -14.80 -7.74 6.57
N ASP A 113 -13.50 -8.01 6.71
CA ASP A 113 -12.66 -7.23 7.61
C ASP A 113 -11.77 -6.23 6.87
N LEU A 114 -11.40 -6.52 5.61
CA LEU A 114 -10.40 -5.74 4.91
C LEU A 114 -10.54 -5.88 3.41
N CYS A 115 -10.34 -4.77 2.70
CA CYS A 115 -10.28 -4.75 1.25
C CYS A 115 -8.89 -4.29 0.82
N CYS A 116 -8.41 -4.81 -0.30
CA CYS A 116 -7.09 -4.48 -0.83
C CYS A 116 -7.19 -4.15 -2.30
N HIS A 117 -6.62 -3.02 -2.68
CA HIS A 117 -6.52 -2.57 -4.07
C HIS A 117 -5.07 -2.25 -4.41
N SER A 118 -4.70 -2.44 -5.65
CA SER A 118 -3.32 -2.19 -6.08
C SER A 118 -3.25 -1.47 -7.42
N TYR A 119 -2.14 -0.80 -7.63
CA TYR A 119 -1.76 -0.20 -8.90
C TYR A 119 -0.29 -0.51 -9.15
N ASN A 120 0.03 -0.91 -10.37
CA ASN A 120 1.41 -1.16 -10.77
C ASN A 120 1.64 -0.49 -12.12
N LEU A 121 2.50 0.52 -12.14
CA LEU A 121 2.77 1.30 -13.34
C LEU A 121 3.27 0.45 -14.49
N LYS A 122 4.17 -0.49 -14.21
CA LYS A 122 4.74 -1.35 -15.24
C LYS A 122 3.68 -2.25 -15.90
N THR A 123 2.84 -2.87 -15.07
CA THR A 123 1.77 -3.73 -15.56
C THR A 123 0.73 -2.93 -16.33
N TYR A 124 0.37 -1.76 -15.81
CA TYR A 124 -0.61 -0.89 -16.46
C TYR A 124 -0.12 -0.47 -17.85
N ASN A 125 1.14 -0.06 -17.97
CA ASN A 125 1.71 0.37 -19.23
C ASN A 125 1.78 -0.78 -20.24
N ILE A 126 2.11 -1.99 -19.79
CA ILE A 126 2.14 -3.17 -20.65
C ILE A 126 0.74 -3.47 -21.18
N LYS A 127 -0.27 -3.36 -20.35
CA LYS A 127 -1.66 -3.64 -20.74
C LYS A 127 -2.22 -2.62 -21.73
N ARG A 128 -1.72 -1.41 -21.73
CA ARG A 128 -2.18 -0.36 -22.63
C ARG A 128 -1.70 -0.56 -24.06
N ASP A 129 -0.59 -1.21 -24.21
CA ASP A 129 -0.01 -1.51 -25.50
C ASP A 129 -0.67 -2.75 -26.14
#